data_d07c2f600fea4a89934e10863de6be08
#
_entry.id   d07c2f600fea4a89934e10863de6be08
#
_cell.length_a   1.000
_cell.length_b   1.000
_cell.length_c   1.000
_cell.angle_alpha   90.00
_cell.angle_beta   90.00
_cell.angle_gamma   90.00
#
_symmetry.space_group_name_H-M   'P 1'
#
loop_
_entity.id
_entity.type
_entity.pdbx_description
1 polymer ?
#
loop_
_entity_poly.entity_id
_entity_poly.type
_entity_poly.pdbx_seq_one_letter_code
_entity_poly.pdbx_strand_id
1 'polypeptide(L)'
;MEQLIKTDNLIMKKLLIFCLALLTAAGLCAQEQQTLYEMLNLDYPGLEKVKQAAEKGDWKRADKELLKYYRARNTVKITDIDMENVTINKEEQKWADESLEHKFHAHKGYESYFYGDDINWRYWPVEDNELRWQLHRHYWFVPLGKAYAITKDEKYASALVEHYSDWVKKNPQVDIRALEKSGAAPEVVAAERENMKFAWRPMEVSHRLQNQPMWFELIKGSASITPRFVNLFLQNFHQHADYIRHHYSKQGNHLLFEAQRMLYAGIFFPEFKDAAEWRRSGVEILNREIGVQVFPDGVQFELDYGYHMATINIFLKALYMAQANGYADEFPASYVQTVGKMTDFVWNLMYPDYSNPLFSDTKLHAPSVFRNNYREWVKVFPEQADVLDWFISAGKKGSMPEHTSIMFPDGG
;
A
#
# COMPACT_ATOMS: atom_id res chain seq x y z
N MET A 1 -66.67 -4.28 -7.81
CA MET A 1 -66.10 -2.94 -8.03
C MET A 1 -65.16 -2.50 -6.90
N GLU A 2 -65.51 -2.63 -5.63
CA GLU A 2 -64.64 -2.25 -4.49
C GLU A 2 -63.33 -3.03 -4.35
N GLN A 3 -63.32 -4.33 -4.70
CA GLN A 3 -62.12 -5.16 -4.66
C GLN A 3 -61.08 -4.77 -5.74
N LEU A 4 -61.52 -4.37 -6.93
CA LEU A 4 -60.66 -3.88 -8.01
C LEU A 4 -59.97 -2.56 -7.63
N ILE A 5 -60.72 -1.63 -7.02
CA ILE A 5 -60.21 -0.33 -6.57
C ILE A 5 -59.19 -0.49 -5.43
N LYS A 6 -59.34 -1.45 -4.53
CA LYS A 6 -58.36 -1.77 -3.47
C LYS A 6 -57.06 -2.35 -4.01
N THR A 7 -57.16 -3.18 -5.07
CA THR A 7 -55.97 -3.80 -5.70
C THR A 7 -55.17 -2.78 -6.48
N ASP A 8 -55.82 -1.88 -7.22
CA ASP A 8 -55.14 -0.80 -7.94
C ASP A 8 -54.47 0.19 -6.99
N ASN A 9 -55.08 0.55 -5.85
CA ASN A 9 -54.47 1.39 -4.82
C ASN A 9 -53.24 0.72 -4.17
N LEU A 10 -53.23 -0.59 -3.99
CA LEU A 10 -52.08 -1.33 -3.43
C LEU A 10 -50.93 -1.43 -4.41
N ILE A 11 -51.22 -1.62 -5.70
CA ILE A 11 -50.24 -1.63 -6.79
C ILE A 11 -49.60 -0.21 -6.96
N MET A 12 -50.43 0.82 -6.97
CA MET A 12 -49.96 2.21 -7.02
C MET A 12 -49.09 2.59 -5.84
N LYS A 13 -49.43 2.17 -4.62
CA LYS A 13 -48.58 2.40 -3.43
C LYS A 13 -47.26 1.65 -3.51
N LYS A 14 -47.23 0.41 -3.98
CA LYS A 14 -45.98 -0.33 -4.20
C LYS A 14 -45.11 0.30 -5.28
N LEU A 15 -45.71 0.77 -6.38
CA LEU A 15 -44.98 1.48 -7.43
C LEU A 15 -44.41 2.82 -6.90
N LEU A 16 -45.15 3.55 -6.12
CA LEU A 16 -44.71 4.83 -5.52
C LEU A 16 -43.54 4.62 -4.55
N ILE A 17 -43.62 3.58 -3.69
CA ILE A 17 -42.52 3.21 -2.77
C ILE A 17 -41.29 2.77 -3.56
N PHE A 18 -41.47 2.00 -4.64
CA PHE A 18 -40.37 1.56 -5.49
C PHE A 18 -39.71 2.73 -6.24
N CYS A 19 -40.50 3.65 -6.79
CA CYS A 19 -39.99 4.88 -7.41
C CYS A 19 -39.29 5.80 -6.39
N LEU A 20 -39.80 5.93 -5.17
CA LEU A 20 -39.16 6.71 -4.10
C LEU A 20 -37.82 6.08 -3.69
N ALA A 21 -37.77 4.73 -3.56
CA ALA A 21 -36.55 4.00 -3.25
C ALA A 21 -35.50 4.14 -4.38
N LEU A 22 -35.92 4.14 -5.65
CA LEU A 22 -35.03 4.38 -6.79
C LEU A 22 -34.52 5.81 -6.82
N LEU A 23 -35.34 6.80 -6.51
CA LEU A 23 -34.96 8.22 -6.45
C LEU A 23 -33.98 8.49 -5.28
N THR A 24 -34.20 7.86 -4.11
CA THR A 24 -33.27 7.97 -2.98
C THR A 24 -31.94 7.27 -3.26
N ALA A 25 -31.96 6.09 -3.88
CA ALA A 25 -30.74 5.38 -4.28
C ALA A 25 -29.96 6.14 -5.36
N ALA A 26 -30.65 6.74 -6.33
CA ALA A 26 -30.01 7.59 -7.35
C ALA A 26 -29.43 8.87 -6.75
N GLY A 27 -30.12 9.48 -5.79
CA GLY A 27 -29.64 10.65 -5.06
C GLY A 27 -28.40 10.37 -4.22
N LEU A 28 -28.38 9.24 -3.49
CA LEU A 28 -27.23 8.78 -2.72
C LEU A 28 -26.02 8.48 -3.64
N CYS A 29 -26.24 7.80 -4.75
CA CYS A 29 -25.19 7.51 -5.72
C CYS A 29 -24.61 8.78 -6.35
N ALA A 30 -25.45 9.78 -6.67
CA ALA A 30 -25.00 11.06 -7.20
C ALA A 30 -24.21 11.86 -6.15
N GLN A 31 -24.59 11.80 -4.88
CA GLN A 31 -23.88 12.44 -3.79
C GLN A 31 -22.51 11.81 -3.53
N GLU A 32 -22.40 10.47 -3.57
CA GLU A 32 -21.12 9.76 -3.47
C GLU A 32 -20.19 10.11 -4.63
N GLN A 33 -20.70 10.21 -5.85
CA GLN A 33 -19.94 10.62 -7.03
C GLN A 33 -19.45 12.06 -6.91
N GLN A 34 -20.29 12.99 -6.52
CA GLN A 34 -19.91 14.39 -6.29
C GLN A 34 -18.75 14.48 -5.30
N THR A 35 -18.79 13.71 -4.22
CA THR A 35 -17.74 13.70 -3.18
C THR A 35 -16.36 13.36 -3.77
N LEU A 36 -16.24 12.37 -4.67
CA LEU A 36 -14.95 12.04 -5.29
C LEU A 36 -14.37 13.23 -6.07
N TYR A 37 -15.20 13.89 -6.91
CA TYR A 37 -14.72 15.01 -7.73
C TYR A 37 -14.39 16.26 -6.90
N GLU A 38 -14.93 16.38 -5.69
CA GLU A 38 -14.53 17.40 -4.72
C GLU A 38 -13.14 17.12 -4.11
N MET A 39 -12.72 15.86 -3.99
CA MET A 39 -11.41 15.47 -3.51
C MET A 39 -10.30 15.63 -4.56
N LEU A 40 -10.66 15.54 -5.85
CA LEU A 40 -9.69 15.63 -6.95
C LEU A 40 -9.37 17.08 -7.32
N ASN A 41 -8.10 17.33 -7.64
CA ASN A 41 -7.66 18.52 -8.34
C ASN A 41 -7.96 18.37 -9.83
N LEU A 42 -9.13 18.83 -10.27
CA LEU A 42 -9.59 18.71 -11.66
C LEU A 42 -8.77 19.57 -12.66
N ASP A 43 -7.87 20.43 -12.15
CA ASP A 43 -6.88 21.17 -12.96
C ASP A 43 -5.59 20.38 -13.17
N TYR A 44 -5.49 19.17 -12.62
CA TYR A 44 -4.34 18.32 -12.84
C TYR A 44 -4.25 17.91 -14.32
N PRO A 45 -3.02 17.95 -14.94
CA PRO A 45 -2.84 17.66 -16.35
C PRO A 45 -3.42 16.29 -16.78
N GLY A 46 -4.25 16.30 -17.83
CA GLY A 46 -4.93 15.12 -18.36
C GLY A 46 -6.34 14.91 -17.83
N LEU A 47 -6.79 15.69 -16.83
CA LEU A 47 -8.16 15.63 -16.30
C LEU A 47 -9.13 16.62 -16.95
N GLU A 48 -8.77 17.30 -18.03
CA GLU A 48 -9.59 18.36 -18.66
C GLU A 48 -10.99 17.87 -19.10
N LYS A 49 -11.06 16.62 -19.61
CA LYS A 49 -12.36 16.02 -20.01
C LYS A 49 -13.19 15.60 -18.81
N VAL A 50 -12.55 15.18 -17.72
CA VAL A 50 -13.18 14.87 -16.45
C VAL A 50 -13.78 16.13 -15.87
N LYS A 51 -12.98 17.21 -15.80
CA LYS A 51 -13.42 18.55 -15.32
C LYS A 51 -14.63 19.04 -16.09
N GLN A 52 -14.57 19.06 -17.42
CA GLN A 52 -15.69 19.52 -18.27
C GLN A 52 -16.99 18.74 -18.05
N ALA A 53 -16.90 17.43 -17.74
CA ALA A 53 -18.07 16.62 -17.46
C ALA A 53 -18.60 16.89 -16.03
N ALA A 54 -17.72 16.96 -15.04
CA ALA A 54 -18.07 17.23 -13.65
C ALA A 54 -18.72 18.61 -13.46
N GLU A 55 -18.19 19.67 -14.10
CA GLU A 55 -18.76 21.03 -14.07
C GLU A 55 -20.19 21.10 -14.63
N LYS A 56 -20.55 20.16 -15.50
CA LYS A 56 -21.91 20.02 -16.08
C LYS A 56 -22.81 19.08 -15.25
N GLY A 57 -22.30 18.47 -14.19
CA GLY A 57 -23.01 17.45 -13.43
C GLY A 57 -23.21 16.14 -14.20
N ASP A 58 -22.48 15.95 -15.32
CA ASP A 58 -22.53 14.68 -16.11
C ASP A 58 -21.57 13.66 -15.49
N TRP A 59 -21.95 13.17 -14.32
CA TRP A 59 -21.16 12.23 -13.52
C TRP A 59 -20.83 10.95 -14.27
N LYS A 60 -21.78 10.43 -15.07
CA LYS A 60 -21.56 9.22 -15.87
C LYS A 60 -20.47 9.40 -16.92
N ARG A 61 -20.39 10.59 -17.52
CA ARG A 61 -19.31 10.93 -18.45
C ARG A 61 -18.01 11.18 -17.70
N ALA A 62 -18.05 11.90 -16.59
CA ALA A 62 -16.88 12.16 -15.73
C ALA A 62 -16.21 10.83 -15.31
N ASP A 63 -16.98 9.86 -14.83
CA ASP A 63 -16.50 8.52 -14.45
C ASP A 63 -15.83 7.78 -15.61
N LYS A 64 -16.41 7.84 -16.82
CA LYS A 64 -15.83 7.22 -18.02
C LYS A 64 -14.52 7.88 -18.43
N GLU A 65 -14.45 9.20 -18.40
CA GLU A 65 -13.23 9.92 -18.75
C GLU A 65 -12.15 9.72 -17.68
N LEU A 66 -12.52 9.61 -16.38
CA LEU A 66 -11.59 9.30 -15.29
C LEU A 66 -10.99 7.90 -15.45
N LEU A 67 -11.81 6.88 -15.78
CA LEU A 67 -11.31 5.53 -16.09
C LEU A 67 -10.34 5.55 -17.28
N LYS A 68 -10.65 6.29 -18.35
CA LYS A 68 -9.75 6.42 -19.51
C LYS A 68 -8.44 7.08 -19.13
N TYR A 69 -8.49 8.11 -18.29
CA TYR A 69 -7.31 8.78 -17.78
C TYR A 69 -6.40 7.80 -17.04
N TYR A 70 -6.91 7.07 -16.05
CA TYR A 70 -6.09 6.11 -15.28
C TYR A 70 -5.55 4.97 -16.14
N ARG A 71 -6.31 4.48 -17.14
CA ARG A 71 -5.82 3.47 -18.08
C ARG A 71 -4.66 3.97 -18.92
N ALA A 72 -4.67 5.23 -19.32
CA ALA A 72 -3.63 5.84 -20.15
C ALA A 72 -2.45 6.38 -19.32
N ARG A 73 -2.65 6.62 -18.03
CA ARG A 73 -1.65 7.23 -17.15
C ARG A 73 -0.40 6.36 -17.04
N ASN A 74 0.78 6.96 -17.31
CA ASN A 74 2.10 6.34 -17.21
C ASN A 74 3.15 7.28 -16.57
N THR A 75 2.70 8.36 -15.95
CA THR A 75 3.55 9.41 -15.39
C THR A 75 4.10 9.05 -14.01
N VAL A 76 3.48 8.09 -13.31
CA VAL A 76 3.89 7.67 -11.98
C VAL A 76 4.69 6.37 -12.08
N LYS A 77 5.85 6.33 -11.42
CA LYS A 77 6.71 5.15 -11.34
C LYS A 77 6.57 4.49 -9.97
N ILE A 78 6.22 3.21 -9.96
CA ILE A 78 6.21 2.36 -8.76
C ILE A 78 7.54 1.63 -8.69
N THR A 79 8.31 1.86 -7.64
CA THR A 79 9.67 1.31 -7.50
C THR A 79 9.71 -0.03 -6.75
N ASP A 80 8.63 -0.43 -6.11
CA ASP A 80 8.53 -1.69 -5.35
C ASP A 80 8.29 -2.93 -6.23
N ILE A 81 7.94 -2.72 -7.50
CA ILE A 81 7.72 -3.78 -8.49
C ILE A 81 8.23 -3.33 -9.87
N ASP A 82 8.86 -4.24 -10.60
CA ASP A 82 9.22 -4.01 -11.99
C ASP A 82 7.97 -4.17 -12.88
N MET A 83 7.37 -3.02 -13.23
CA MET A 83 6.14 -2.99 -14.03
C MET A 83 6.38 -3.34 -15.51
N GLU A 84 7.63 -3.26 -15.99
CA GLU A 84 7.99 -3.59 -17.37
C GLU A 84 8.23 -5.11 -17.53
N ASN A 85 8.80 -5.74 -16.48
CA ASN A 85 9.14 -7.16 -16.46
C ASN A 85 8.48 -7.88 -15.28
N VAL A 86 7.13 -7.86 -15.26
CA VAL A 86 6.37 -8.51 -14.18
C VAL A 86 6.65 -10.01 -14.19
N THR A 87 7.08 -10.51 -13.04
CA THR A 87 7.31 -11.94 -12.82
C THR A 87 6.45 -12.45 -11.67
N ILE A 88 6.09 -13.72 -11.72
CA ILE A 88 5.39 -14.43 -10.66
C ILE A 88 6.14 -15.74 -10.37
N ASN A 89 6.44 -16.01 -9.12
CA ASN A 89 7.04 -17.28 -8.74
C ASN A 89 5.96 -18.35 -8.48
N LYS A 90 6.35 -19.60 -8.25
CA LYS A 90 5.40 -20.71 -8.05
C LYS A 90 4.50 -20.54 -6.82
N GLU A 91 5.01 -19.93 -5.75
CA GLU A 91 4.26 -19.70 -4.53
C GLU A 91 3.24 -18.58 -4.74
N GLU A 92 3.65 -17.47 -5.34
CA GLU A 92 2.74 -16.38 -5.69
C GLU A 92 1.63 -16.83 -6.64
N GLN A 93 1.96 -17.69 -7.64
CA GLN A 93 0.96 -18.27 -8.54
C GLN A 93 -0.03 -19.13 -7.76
N LYS A 94 0.45 -19.98 -6.85
CA LYS A 94 -0.42 -20.78 -5.97
C LYS A 94 -1.34 -19.89 -5.15
N TRP A 95 -0.83 -18.81 -4.54
CA TRP A 95 -1.66 -17.88 -3.75
C TRP A 95 -2.71 -17.15 -4.59
N ALA A 96 -2.36 -16.79 -5.83
CA ALA A 96 -3.32 -16.22 -6.77
C ALA A 96 -4.45 -17.21 -7.10
N ASP A 97 -4.11 -18.48 -7.37
CA ASP A 97 -5.11 -19.52 -7.67
C ASP A 97 -5.97 -19.86 -6.44
N GLU A 98 -5.39 -19.98 -5.26
CA GLU A 98 -6.10 -20.19 -4.00
C GLU A 98 -7.05 -19.03 -3.66
N SER A 99 -6.67 -17.78 -4.01
CA SER A 99 -7.53 -16.62 -3.79
C SER A 99 -8.82 -16.67 -4.62
N LEU A 100 -8.85 -17.35 -5.77
CA LEU A 100 -10.07 -17.58 -6.56
C LEU A 100 -11.09 -18.45 -5.80
N GLU A 101 -10.64 -19.23 -4.83
CA GLU A 101 -11.43 -20.09 -3.97
C GLU A 101 -11.63 -19.49 -2.56
N HIS A 102 -11.45 -18.19 -2.37
CA HIS A 102 -11.50 -17.49 -1.09
C HIS A 102 -10.52 -18.03 -0.03
N LYS A 103 -9.42 -18.63 -0.46
CA LYS A 103 -8.31 -19.03 0.39
C LYS A 103 -7.19 -17.98 0.29
N PHE A 104 -6.91 -17.29 1.39
CA PHE A 104 -5.94 -16.19 1.38
C PHE A 104 -4.69 -16.53 2.17
N HIS A 105 -3.52 -16.30 1.54
CA HIS A 105 -2.20 -16.38 2.17
C HIS A 105 -1.90 -15.05 2.86
N ALA A 106 -2.40 -14.90 4.07
CA ALA A 106 -2.29 -13.64 4.81
C ALA A 106 -0.95 -13.44 5.52
N HIS A 107 -0.24 -14.52 5.87
CA HIS A 107 0.99 -14.44 6.65
C HIS A 107 1.97 -15.55 6.26
N LYS A 108 3.24 -15.19 6.02
CA LYS A 108 4.31 -16.12 5.56
C LYS A 108 4.58 -17.32 6.47
N GLY A 109 4.17 -17.27 7.75
CA GLY A 109 4.36 -18.35 8.71
C GLY A 109 3.22 -19.36 8.74
N TYR A 110 2.18 -19.17 7.93
CA TYR A 110 0.98 -20.00 7.89
C TYR A 110 0.62 -20.38 6.46
N GLU A 111 -0.17 -21.42 6.31
CA GLU A 111 -0.81 -21.76 5.05
C GLU A 111 -1.93 -20.79 4.68
N SER A 112 -2.50 -20.93 3.49
CA SER A 112 -3.70 -20.21 3.09
C SER A 112 -4.92 -20.81 3.78
N TYR A 113 -5.78 -19.95 4.34
CA TYR A 113 -7.04 -20.38 4.99
C TYR A 113 -8.24 -19.96 4.17
N PHE A 114 -9.28 -20.79 4.22
CA PHE A 114 -10.57 -20.51 3.59
C PHE A 114 -11.41 -19.60 4.48
N TYR A 115 -11.87 -18.48 3.92
CA TYR A 115 -12.61 -17.44 4.65
C TYR A 115 -14.14 -17.48 4.40
N GLY A 116 -14.65 -18.53 3.78
CA GLY A 116 -16.06 -18.74 3.50
C GLY A 116 -16.49 -18.33 2.08
N ASP A 117 -17.63 -18.88 1.61
CA ASP A 117 -18.22 -18.49 0.32
C ASP A 117 -18.67 -17.02 0.36
N ASP A 118 -19.29 -16.58 1.44
CA ASP A 118 -19.44 -15.17 1.82
C ASP A 118 -18.26 -14.79 2.73
N ILE A 119 -17.24 -14.15 2.14
CA ILE A 119 -15.94 -13.93 2.78
C ILE A 119 -16.12 -13.25 4.15
N ASN A 120 -15.70 -13.94 5.21
CA ASN A 120 -15.68 -13.42 6.56
C ASN A 120 -14.29 -12.85 6.88
N TRP A 121 -14.06 -11.57 6.62
CA TRP A 121 -12.80 -10.87 6.89
C TRP A 121 -12.45 -10.78 8.39
N ARG A 122 -13.38 -11.12 9.27
CA ARG A 122 -13.19 -11.14 10.73
C ARG A 122 -12.91 -12.55 11.26
N TYR A 123 -12.85 -13.57 10.37
CA TYR A 123 -12.51 -14.93 10.74
C TYR A 123 -11.08 -15.04 11.26
N TRP A 124 -10.90 -15.78 12.32
CA TRP A 124 -9.63 -15.97 13.00
C TRP A 124 -9.24 -17.46 13.01
N PRO A 125 -8.61 -17.97 11.94
CA PRO A 125 -8.33 -19.40 11.79
C PRO A 125 -7.33 -19.94 12.82
N VAL A 126 -6.41 -19.07 13.30
CA VAL A 126 -5.44 -19.36 14.36
C VAL A 126 -5.38 -18.19 15.32
N GLU A 127 -5.06 -18.46 16.59
CA GLU A 127 -5.01 -17.44 17.65
C GLU A 127 -3.68 -16.67 17.59
N ASP A 128 -3.49 -15.95 16.46
CA ASP A 128 -2.35 -15.09 16.21
C ASP A 128 -2.81 -13.74 15.62
N ASN A 129 -2.55 -12.67 16.35
CA ASN A 129 -2.90 -11.31 15.93
C ASN A 129 -2.18 -10.91 14.63
N GLU A 130 -0.94 -11.37 14.41
CA GLU A 130 -0.19 -11.02 13.19
C GLU A 130 -0.89 -11.55 11.93
N LEU A 131 -1.46 -12.76 11.98
CA LEU A 131 -2.25 -13.28 10.85
C LEU A 131 -3.44 -12.36 10.53
N ARG A 132 -4.20 -11.94 11.56
CA ARG A 132 -5.35 -11.05 11.38
C ARG A 132 -4.94 -9.68 10.86
N TRP A 133 -3.90 -9.07 11.44
CA TRP A 133 -3.38 -7.79 10.95
C TRP A 133 -2.93 -7.89 9.51
N GLN A 134 -2.14 -8.91 9.15
CA GLN A 134 -1.58 -9.04 7.81
C GLN A 134 -2.62 -9.34 6.75
N LEU A 135 -3.75 -9.99 7.08
CA LEU A 135 -4.89 -10.13 6.19
C LEU A 135 -5.36 -8.76 5.67
N HIS A 136 -5.38 -7.73 6.53
CA HIS A 136 -5.84 -6.40 6.19
C HIS A 136 -4.77 -5.50 5.53
N ARG A 137 -3.56 -6.00 5.28
CA ARG A 137 -2.49 -5.26 4.56
C ARG A 137 -2.64 -5.28 3.05
N HIS A 138 -3.47 -6.15 2.49
CA HIS A 138 -3.76 -6.32 1.06
C HIS A 138 -2.56 -6.72 0.20
N TYR A 139 -1.45 -7.20 0.77
CA TYR A 139 -0.32 -7.63 -0.05
C TYR A 139 -0.63 -8.92 -0.84
N TRP A 140 -1.53 -9.77 -0.35
CA TRP A 140 -1.98 -10.98 -1.02
C TRP A 140 -2.83 -10.73 -2.29
N PHE A 141 -3.28 -9.47 -2.52
CA PHE A 141 -3.86 -9.05 -3.80
C PHE A 141 -2.80 -8.90 -4.91
N VAL A 142 -1.54 -8.64 -4.56
CA VAL A 142 -0.48 -8.42 -5.55
C VAL A 142 -0.26 -9.65 -6.44
N PRO A 143 -0.22 -10.89 -5.92
CA PRO A 143 -0.19 -12.10 -6.75
C PRO A 143 -1.32 -12.20 -7.78
N LEU A 144 -2.56 -11.85 -7.41
CA LEU A 144 -3.68 -11.79 -8.36
C LEU A 144 -3.42 -10.78 -9.50
N GLY A 145 -2.93 -9.59 -9.14
CA GLY A 145 -2.53 -8.57 -10.11
C GLY A 145 -1.42 -9.04 -11.03
N LYS A 146 -0.37 -9.69 -10.51
CA LYS A 146 0.72 -10.28 -11.30
C LYS A 146 0.22 -11.38 -12.24
N ALA A 147 -0.61 -12.30 -11.75
CA ALA A 147 -1.19 -13.37 -12.56
C ALA A 147 -1.98 -12.80 -13.75
N TYR A 148 -2.84 -11.78 -13.52
CA TYR A 148 -3.53 -11.07 -14.59
C TYR A 148 -2.55 -10.38 -15.55
N ALA A 149 -1.55 -9.66 -15.04
CA ALA A 149 -0.61 -8.91 -15.87
C ALA A 149 0.14 -9.82 -16.87
N ILE A 150 0.48 -11.06 -16.44
CA ILE A 150 1.20 -12.05 -17.24
C ILE A 150 0.25 -12.81 -18.19
N THR A 151 -0.87 -13.33 -17.67
CA THR A 151 -1.74 -14.24 -18.40
C THR A 151 -2.83 -13.54 -19.22
N LYS A 152 -3.21 -12.32 -18.84
CA LYS A 152 -4.39 -11.58 -19.29
C LYS A 152 -5.72 -12.33 -19.04
N ASP A 153 -5.72 -13.34 -18.17
CA ASP A 153 -6.93 -14.05 -17.78
C ASP A 153 -7.75 -13.20 -16.79
N GLU A 154 -8.92 -12.77 -17.25
CA GLU A 154 -9.81 -11.86 -16.49
C GLU A 154 -10.27 -12.45 -15.16
N LYS A 155 -10.22 -13.77 -14.96
CA LYS A 155 -10.61 -14.38 -13.67
C LYS A 155 -9.85 -13.80 -12.48
N TYR A 156 -8.54 -13.49 -12.64
CA TYR A 156 -7.73 -12.91 -11.58
C TYR A 156 -8.08 -11.46 -11.28
N ALA A 157 -8.30 -10.66 -12.32
CA ALA A 157 -8.71 -9.27 -12.15
C ALA A 157 -10.14 -9.16 -11.61
N SER A 158 -11.06 -10.02 -12.07
CA SER A 158 -12.43 -10.09 -11.57
C SER A 158 -12.46 -10.44 -10.08
N ALA A 159 -11.77 -11.51 -9.69
CA ALA A 159 -11.67 -11.91 -8.28
C ALA A 159 -11.09 -10.78 -7.42
N LEU A 160 -10.03 -10.11 -7.89
CA LEU A 160 -9.44 -8.99 -7.16
C LEU A 160 -10.45 -7.85 -6.95
N VAL A 161 -11.17 -7.46 -8.01
CA VAL A 161 -12.21 -6.41 -7.96
C VAL A 161 -13.34 -6.79 -6.99
N GLU A 162 -13.78 -8.04 -7.03
CA GLU A 162 -14.84 -8.57 -6.17
C GLU A 162 -14.39 -8.60 -4.71
N HIS A 163 -13.24 -9.16 -4.41
CA HIS A 163 -12.70 -9.26 -3.06
C HIS A 163 -12.43 -7.89 -2.45
N TYR A 164 -11.84 -6.97 -3.22
CA TYR A 164 -11.61 -5.61 -2.75
C TYR A 164 -12.92 -4.88 -2.45
N SER A 165 -13.90 -4.98 -3.35
CA SER A 165 -15.21 -4.33 -3.17
C SER A 165 -15.96 -4.89 -1.96
N ASP A 166 -15.89 -6.22 -1.74
CA ASP A 166 -16.47 -6.88 -0.57
C ASP A 166 -15.76 -6.45 0.72
N TRP A 167 -14.40 -6.37 0.68
CA TRP A 167 -13.62 -5.92 1.82
C TRP A 167 -13.99 -4.48 2.22
N VAL A 168 -14.05 -3.55 1.28
CA VAL A 168 -14.45 -2.14 1.54
C VAL A 168 -15.82 -2.07 2.18
N LYS A 169 -16.78 -2.84 1.67
CA LYS A 169 -18.15 -2.89 2.20
C LYS A 169 -18.21 -3.44 3.63
N LYS A 170 -17.43 -4.48 3.94
CA LYS A 170 -17.51 -5.22 5.22
C LYS A 170 -16.59 -4.64 6.31
N ASN A 171 -15.63 -3.78 5.94
CA ASN A 171 -14.68 -3.17 6.87
C ASN A 171 -14.67 -1.63 6.77
N PRO A 172 -15.82 -0.96 6.95
CA PRO A 172 -15.87 0.49 6.94
C PRO A 172 -15.03 1.07 8.09
N GLN A 173 -14.51 2.28 7.90
CA GLN A 173 -14.00 3.07 9.03
C GLN A 173 -15.19 3.52 9.88
N VAL A 174 -15.15 3.20 11.17
CA VAL A 174 -16.24 3.51 12.11
C VAL A 174 -15.74 4.44 13.21
N ASP A 175 -16.41 5.56 13.40
CA ASP A 175 -16.27 6.35 14.63
C ASP A 175 -17.00 5.64 15.77
N ILE A 176 -16.24 4.93 16.60
CA ILE A 176 -16.78 4.15 17.72
C ILE A 176 -17.51 5.03 18.73
N ARG A 177 -17.05 6.27 18.95
CA ARG A 177 -17.72 7.20 19.89
C ARG A 177 -19.07 7.67 19.35
N ALA A 178 -19.14 7.93 18.03
CA ALA A 178 -20.41 8.28 17.40
C ALA A 178 -21.37 7.08 17.42
N LEU A 179 -20.86 5.86 17.16
CA LEU A 179 -21.66 4.63 17.21
C LEU A 179 -22.23 4.37 18.63
N GLU A 180 -21.44 4.56 19.69
CA GLU A 180 -21.90 4.46 21.08
C GLU A 180 -23.02 5.49 21.38
N LYS A 181 -22.82 6.73 20.95
CA LYS A 181 -23.83 7.81 21.14
C LYS A 181 -25.12 7.59 20.37
N SER A 182 -25.09 6.81 19.28
CA SER A 182 -26.29 6.48 18.49
C SER A 182 -27.24 5.50 19.19
N GLY A 183 -26.82 4.90 20.33
CA GLY A 183 -27.57 3.88 21.03
C GLY A 183 -27.49 2.49 20.39
N ALA A 184 -26.45 2.24 19.57
CA ALA A 184 -26.20 0.91 19.01
C ALA A 184 -26.03 -0.14 20.11
N ALA A 185 -26.43 -1.38 19.83
CA ALA A 185 -26.33 -2.47 20.78
C ALA A 185 -24.86 -2.72 21.18
N PRO A 186 -24.57 -3.03 22.47
CA PRO A 186 -23.21 -3.17 22.98
C PRO A 186 -22.36 -4.18 22.20
N GLU A 187 -22.96 -5.27 21.72
CA GLU A 187 -22.31 -6.29 20.93
C GLU A 187 -21.89 -5.76 19.54
N VAL A 188 -22.68 -4.87 18.94
CA VAL A 188 -22.34 -4.21 17.66
C VAL A 188 -21.15 -3.27 17.88
N VAL A 189 -21.18 -2.46 18.93
CA VAL A 189 -20.07 -1.56 19.30
C VAL A 189 -18.78 -2.35 19.56
N ALA A 190 -18.87 -3.48 20.27
CA ALA A 190 -17.73 -4.34 20.57
C ALA A 190 -17.13 -4.94 19.28
N ALA A 191 -18.00 -5.45 18.38
CA ALA A 191 -17.58 -6.02 17.11
C ALA A 191 -16.89 -4.98 16.20
N GLU A 192 -17.44 -3.78 16.10
CA GLU A 192 -16.83 -2.71 15.30
C GLU A 192 -15.52 -2.19 15.94
N ARG A 193 -15.45 -2.08 17.27
CA ARG A 193 -14.22 -1.72 17.97
C ARG A 193 -13.11 -2.74 17.70
N GLU A 194 -13.43 -4.03 17.70
CA GLU A 194 -12.49 -5.08 17.37
C GLU A 194 -12.07 -4.99 15.90
N ASN A 195 -13.00 -4.79 14.97
CA ASN A 195 -12.69 -4.60 13.56
C ASN A 195 -11.75 -3.41 13.34
N MET A 196 -12.00 -2.27 13.98
CA MET A 196 -11.11 -1.10 13.93
C MET A 196 -9.70 -1.42 14.43
N LYS A 197 -9.55 -2.25 15.48
CA LYS A 197 -8.26 -2.68 16.02
C LYS A 197 -7.44 -3.49 15.01
N PHE A 198 -8.08 -4.24 14.11
CA PHE A 198 -7.38 -5.09 13.13
C PHE A 198 -7.35 -4.46 11.74
N ALA A 199 -8.48 -4.06 11.18
CA ALA A 199 -8.55 -3.52 9.83
C ALA A 199 -8.07 -2.06 9.73
N TRP A 200 -8.22 -1.26 10.80
CA TRP A 200 -7.91 0.16 10.80
C TRP A 200 -6.77 0.56 11.75
N ARG A 201 -5.95 -0.38 12.21
CA ARG A 201 -4.70 -0.01 12.88
C ARG A 201 -3.81 0.74 11.88
N PRO A 202 -3.18 1.88 12.25
CA PRO A 202 -2.42 2.71 11.31
C PRO A 202 -1.39 1.95 10.49
N MET A 203 -0.68 0.99 11.10
CA MET A 203 0.28 0.14 10.41
C MET A 203 -0.35 -0.61 9.22
N GLU A 204 -1.52 -1.24 9.41
CA GLU A 204 -2.20 -1.99 8.34
C GLU A 204 -2.74 -1.07 7.26
N VAL A 205 -3.27 0.10 7.65
CA VAL A 205 -3.71 1.13 6.70
C VAL A 205 -2.53 1.61 5.86
N SER A 206 -1.37 1.86 6.48
CA SER A 206 -0.17 2.29 5.76
C SER A 206 0.29 1.24 4.73
N HIS A 207 0.24 -0.05 5.06
CA HIS A 207 0.55 -1.11 4.11
C HIS A 207 -0.41 -1.13 2.91
N ARG A 208 -1.69 -0.79 3.11
CA ARG A 208 -2.64 -0.65 2.00
C ARG A 208 -2.26 0.47 1.06
N LEU A 209 -1.78 1.61 1.57
CA LEU A 209 -1.30 2.72 0.75
C LEU A 209 -0.12 2.34 -0.16
N GLN A 210 0.65 1.32 0.19
CA GLN A 210 1.72 0.77 -0.65
C GLN A 210 1.20 -0.30 -1.62
N ASN A 211 0.41 -1.26 -1.13
CA ASN A 211 0.02 -2.44 -1.90
C ASN A 211 -1.08 -2.14 -2.93
N GLN A 212 -2.01 -1.25 -2.59
CA GLN A 212 -3.13 -0.92 -3.47
C GLN A 212 -2.72 -0.29 -4.80
N PRO A 213 -1.81 0.69 -4.86
CA PRO A 213 -1.31 1.21 -6.13
C PRO A 213 -0.65 0.15 -7.00
N MET A 214 0.12 -0.77 -6.40
CA MET A 214 0.80 -1.83 -7.15
C MET A 214 -0.19 -2.73 -7.88
N TRP A 215 -1.16 -3.32 -7.17
CA TRP A 215 -2.11 -4.18 -7.84
C TRP A 215 -3.08 -3.41 -8.76
N PHE A 216 -3.41 -2.15 -8.44
CA PHE A 216 -4.23 -1.32 -9.32
C PHE A 216 -3.55 -1.07 -10.67
N GLU A 217 -2.26 -0.70 -10.68
CA GLU A 217 -1.49 -0.52 -11.91
C GLU A 217 -1.38 -1.82 -12.73
N LEU A 218 -1.23 -2.97 -12.07
CA LEU A 218 -1.17 -4.28 -12.74
C LEU A 218 -2.47 -4.62 -13.48
N ILE A 219 -3.64 -4.23 -12.93
CA ILE A 219 -4.95 -4.62 -13.48
C ILE A 219 -5.72 -3.49 -14.15
N LYS A 220 -5.24 -2.24 -14.18
CA LYS A 220 -5.99 -1.07 -14.68
C LYS A 220 -6.47 -1.19 -16.14
N GLY A 221 -5.83 -2.05 -16.94
CA GLY A 221 -6.22 -2.36 -18.31
C GLY A 221 -7.33 -3.41 -18.43
N SER A 222 -7.69 -4.12 -17.35
CA SER A 222 -8.70 -5.17 -17.35
C SER A 222 -10.11 -4.64 -17.66
N ALA A 223 -10.93 -5.51 -18.30
CA ALA A 223 -12.34 -5.23 -18.51
C ALA A 223 -13.14 -5.19 -17.18
N SER A 224 -12.66 -5.89 -16.15
CA SER A 224 -13.24 -5.91 -14.81
C SER A 224 -13.11 -4.57 -14.08
N ILE A 225 -12.17 -3.70 -14.49
CA ILE A 225 -12.05 -2.33 -13.98
C ILE A 225 -13.10 -1.43 -14.63
N THR A 226 -14.17 -1.21 -13.91
CA THR A 226 -15.28 -0.34 -14.32
C THR A 226 -15.14 1.09 -13.79
N PRO A 227 -15.83 2.09 -14.35
CA PRO A 227 -15.88 3.43 -13.76
C PRO A 227 -16.29 3.44 -12.28
N ARG A 228 -17.29 2.63 -11.92
CA ARG A 228 -17.74 2.49 -10.53
C ARG A 228 -16.65 1.95 -9.61
N PHE A 229 -15.88 0.97 -10.09
CA PHE A 229 -14.77 0.42 -9.30
C PHE A 229 -13.67 1.46 -9.08
N VAL A 230 -13.32 2.25 -10.11
CA VAL A 230 -12.32 3.34 -9.96
C VAL A 230 -12.77 4.34 -8.91
N ASN A 231 -14.05 4.71 -8.91
CA ASN A 231 -14.60 5.63 -7.90
C ASN A 231 -14.50 5.04 -6.48
N LEU A 232 -14.91 3.78 -6.30
CA LEU A 232 -14.81 3.07 -5.02
C LEU A 232 -13.35 3.02 -4.55
N PHE A 233 -12.44 2.65 -5.45
CA PHE A 233 -11.02 2.53 -5.15
C PHE A 233 -10.41 3.87 -4.72
N LEU A 234 -10.64 4.92 -5.49
CA LEU A 234 -10.06 6.24 -5.20
C LEU A 234 -10.60 6.85 -3.91
N GLN A 235 -11.92 6.73 -3.65
CA GLN A 235 -12.51 7.20 -2.40
C GLN A 235 -11.94 6.45 -1.18
N ASN A 236 -11.82 5.12 -1.28
CA ASN A 236 -11.25 4.33 -0.19
C ASN A 236 -9.77 4.59 0.00
N PHE A 237 -9.00 4.79 -1.09
CA PHE A 237 -7.59 5.17 -1.01
C PHE A 237 -7.41 6.52 -0.33
N HIS A 238 -8.20 7.53 -0.71
CA HIS A 238 -8.20 8.83 -0.05
C HIS A 238 -8.52 8.70 1.44
N GLN A 239 -9.54 7.92 1.80
CA GLN A 239 -9.91 7.66 3.20
C GLN A 239 -8.75 7.03 4.00
N HIS A 240 -7.99 6.11 3.40
CA HIS A 240 -6.80 5.53 4.03
C HIS A 240 -5.70 6.58 4.28
N ALA A 241 -5.42 7.43 3.29
CA ALA A 241 -4.41 8.47 3.43
C ALA A 241 -4.82 9.52 4.47
N ASP A 242 -6.07 9.98 4.43
CA ASP A 242 -6.61 10.91 5.42
C ASP A 242 -6.59 10.31 6.84
N TYR A 243 -6.94 9.03 6.96
CA TYR A 243 -6.86 8.34 8.25
C TYR A 243 -5.45 8.35 8.81
N ILE A 244 -4.41 7.96 8.04
CA ILE A 244 -3.01 7.98 8.50
C ILE A 244 -2.59 9.40 8.86
N ARG A 245 -2.95 10.40 8.05
CA ARG A 245 -2.61 11.81 8.30
C ARG A 245 -3.00 12.28 9.70
N HIS A 246 -4.08 11.73 10.25
CA HIS A 246 -4.62 12.07 11.57
C HIS A 246 -4.29 11.05 12.68
N HIS A 247 -3.67 9.90 12.35
CA HIS A 247 -3.48 8.79 13.28
C HIS A 247 -2.07 8.20 13.27
N TYR A 248 -1.05 9.01 12.96
CA TYR A 248 0.33 8.55 13.01
C TYR A 248 0.69 7.94 14.37
N SER A 249 1.45 6.87 14.34
CA SER A 249 2.15 6.34 15.52
C SER A 249 3.07 7.41 16.10
N LYS A 250 3.35 7.33 17.40
CA LYS A 250 4.14 8.37 18.07
C LYS A 250 5.63 8.30 17.76
N GLN A 251 6.17 7.11 17.55
CA GLN A 251 7.60 6.86 17.35
C GLN A 251 7.88 5.45 16.80
N GLY A 252 9.15 5.17 16.52
CA GLY A 252 9.65 3.85 16.15
C GLY A 252 9.30 3.44 14.71
N ASN A 253 9.51 2.17 14.41
CA ASN A 253 9.35 1.64 13.05
C ASN A 253 7.94 1.81 12.47
N HIS A 254 6.89 1.76 13.29
CA HIS A 254 5.52 2.02 12.84
C HIS A 254 5.40 3.42 12.23
N LEU A 255 5.90 4.45 12.94
CA LEU A 255 5.89 5.82 12.42
C LEU A 255 6.68 5.95 11.11
N LEU A 256 7.83 5.30 10.99
CA LEU A 256 8.62 5.32 9.76
C LEU A 256 7.88 4.68 8.59
N PHE A 257 7.23 3.53 8.81
CA PHE A 257 6.42 2.89 7.78
C PHE A 257 5.23 3.75 7.36
N GLU A 258 4.53 4.34 8.30
CA GLU A 258 3.40 5.22 8.04
C GLU A 258 3.84 6.46 7.24
N ALA A 259 4.93 7.11 7.63
CA ALA A 259 5.49 8.28 6.96
C ALA A 259 5.95 7.96 5.52
N GLN A 260 6.66 6.84 5.32
CA GLN A 260 7.08 6.40 3.99
C GLN A 260 5.88 6.21 3.06
N ARG A 261 4.80 5.58 3.56
CA ARG A 261 3.63 5.30 2.73
C ARG A 261 2.74 6.52 2.50
N MET A 262 2.81 7.51 3.37
CA MET A 262 2.19 8.81 3.11
C MET A 262 2.91 9.58 2.00
N LEU A 263 4.26 9.52 1.97
CA LEU A 263 5.02 9.98 0.80
C LEU A 263 4.55 9.25 -0.47
N TYR A 264 4.43 7.93 -0.41
CA TYR A 264 3.95 7.10 -1.53
C TYR A 264 2.54 7.50 -1.98
N ALA A 265 1.61 7.69 -1.05
CA ALA A 265 0.24 8.08 -1.37
C ALA A 265 0.18 9.38 -2.18
N GLY A 266 0.95 10.40 -1.79
CA GLY A 266 1.01 11.66 -2.51
C GLY A 266 1.75 11.60 -3.85
N ILE A 267 2.61 10.58 -4.05
CA ILE A 267 3.28 10.32 -5.34
C ILE A 267 2.36 9.52 -6.27
N PHE A 268 1.70 8.47 -5.76
CA PHE A 268 0.91 7.56 -6.59
C PHE A 268 -0.37 8.16 -7.13
N PHE A 269 -1.00 9.06 -6.39
CA PHE A 269 -2.23 9.74 -6.80
C PHE A 269 -2.10 11.26 -6.64
N PRO A 270 -1.22 11.90 -7.45
CA PRO A 270 -1.00 13.34 -7.39
C PRO A 270 -2.23 14.15 -7.83
N GLU A 271 -3.25 13.48 -8.36
CA GLU A 271 -4.52 14.04 -8.76
C GLU A 271 -5.40 14.46 -7.57
N PHE A 272 -5.14 13.97 -6.35
CA PHE A 272 -5.85 14.44 -5.17
C PHE A 272 -5.36 15.84 -4.74
N LYS A 273 -6.29 16.67 -4.27
CA LYS A 273 -5.97 18.01 -3.71
C LYS A 273 -5.00 17.91 -2.54
N ASP A 274 -5.13 16.84 -1.74
CA ASP A 274 -4.34 16.61 -0.54
C ASP A 274 -3.01 15.90 -0.81
N ALA A 275 -2.75 15.48 -2.05
CA ALA A 275 -1.57 14.68 -2.41
C ALA A 275 -0.23 15.32 -2.00
N ALA A 276 -0.10 16.64 -2.21
CA ALA A 276 1.11 17.38 -1.83
C ALA A 276 1.27 17.47 -0.31
N GLU A 277 0.18 17.54 0.46
CA GLU A 277 0.23 17.53 1.92
C GLU A 277 0.61 16.15 2.44
N TRP A 278 0.02 15.08 1.89
CA TRP A 278 0.39 13.71 2.25
C TRP A 278 1.88 13.46 2.06
N ARG A 279 2.40 13.80 0.87
CA ARG A 279 3.82 13.65 0.53
C ARG A 279 4.70 14.43 1.50
N ARG A 280 4.40 15.72 1.70
CA ARG A 280 5.16 16.61 2.59
C ARG A 280 5.17 16.11 4.03
N SER A 281 4.02 15.70 4.55
CA SER A 281 3.88 15.12 5.89
C SER A 281 4.78 13.90 6.09
N GLY A 282 4.81 12.98 5.10
CA GLY A 282 5.71 11.82 5.13
C GLY A 282 7.18 12.21 5.14
N VAL A 283 7.56 13.12 4.23
CA VAL A 283 8.96 13.62 4.12
C VAL A 283 9.41 14.33 5.39
N GLU A 284 8.60 15.20 5.98
CA GLU A 284 8.91 15.91 7.22
C GLU A 284 9.19 14.95 8.38
N ILE A 285 8.35 13.92 8.52
CA ILE A 285 8.56 12.89 9.55
C ILE A 285 9.84 12.11 9.28
N LEU A 286 10.08 11.64 8.05
CA LEU A 286 11.29 10.89 7.70
C LEU A 286 12.55 11.71 7.92
N ASN A 287 12.56 13.00 7.53
CA ASN A 287 13.69 13.91 7.74
C ASN A 287 13.97 14.15 9.22
N ARG A 288 12.94 14.20 10.06
CA ARG A 288 13.10 14.31 11.52
C ARG A 288 13.61 13.00 12.12
N GLU A 289 12.96 11.91 11.79
CA GLU A 289 13.21 10.60 12.42
C GLU A 289 14.59 10.02 12.07
N ILE A 290 15.14 10.32 10.89
CA ILE A 290 16.50 9.88 10.57
C ILE A 290 17.53 10.49 11.53
N GLY A 291 17.32 11.73 11.97
CA GLY A 291 18.19 12.38 12.97
C GLY A 291 17.93 11.92 14.41
N VAL A 292 16.77 11.28 14.67
CA VAL A 292 16.42 10.74 16.00
C VAL A 292 16.86 9.29 16.14
N GLN A 293 16.70 8.49 15.08
CA GLN A 293 16.88 7.05 15.11
C GLN A 293 18.24 6.57 14.62
N VAL A 294 19.08 7.47 14.05
CA VAL A 294 20.39 7.11 13.51
C VAL A 294 21.47 7.96 14.14
N PHE A 295 22.48 7.30 14.69
CA PHE A 295 23.65 7.98 15.26
C PHE A 295 24.54 8.61 14.17
N PRO A 296 25.46 9.56 14.53
CA PRO A 296 26.29 10.26 13.55
C PRO A 296 27.20 9.36 12.69
N ASP A 297 27.51 8.16 13.18
CA ASP A 297 28.29 7.14 12.48
C ASP A 297 27.44 6.25 11.53
N GLY A 298 26.13 6.44 11.51
CA GLY A 298 25.20 5.70 10.68
C GLY A 298 24.49 4.53 11.36
N VAL A 299 24.79 4.24 12.63
CA VAL A 299 24.17 3.13 13.35
C VAL A 299 22.75 3.47 13.80
N GLN A 300 21.80 2.55 13.57
CA GLN A 300 20.43 2.69 14.06
C GLN A 300 20.37 2.44 15.57
N PHE A 301 19.58 3.23 16.30
CA PHE A 301 19.62 3.37 17.76
C PHE A 301 19.25 2.10 18.56
N GLU A 302 18.53 1.15 17.96
CA GLU A 302 18.18 -0.14 18.60
C GLU A 302 19.39 -1.09 18.69
N LEU A 303 20.49 -0.80 17.99
CA LEU A 303 21.72 -1.59 17.97
C LEU A 303 21.49 -3.06 17.58
N ASP A 304 20.47 -3.31 16.76
CA ASP A 304 20.15 -4.60 16.18
C ASP A 304 20.45 -4.60 14.69
N TYR A 305 21.19 -5.57 14.21
CA TYR A 305 21.64 -5.61 12.81
C TYR A 305 20.48 -5.85 11.83
N GLY A 306 19.49 -6.65 12.22
CA GLY A 306 18.30 -6.93 11.42
C GLY A 306 17.39 -5.71 11.34
N TYR A 307 17.13 -5.03 12.46
CA TYR A 307 16.35 -3.79 12.49
C TYR A 307 17.08 -2.64 11.78
N HIS A 308 18.42 -2.59 11.88
CA HIS A 308 19.21 -1.63 11.13
C HIS A 308 18.98 -1.77 9.61
N MET A 309 19.09 -2.98 9.06
CA MET A 309 18.81 -3.23 7.62
C MET A 309 17.36 -2.91 7.24
N ALA A 310 16.40 -3.26 8.10
CA ALA A 310 14.99 -2.93 7.86
C ALA A 310 14.77 -1.42 7.81
N THR A 311 15.41 -0.68 8.71
CA THR A 311 15.32 0.79 8.78
C THR A 311 16.00 1.46 7.59
N ILE A 312 17.16 0.94 7.13
CA ILE A 312 17.76 1.38 5.85
C ILE A 312 16.73 1.29 4.73
N ASN A 313 16.10 0.13 4.58
CA ASN A 313 15.13 -0.09 3.51
C ASN A 313 13.94 0.89 3.57
N ILE A 314 13.52 1.34 4.75
CA ILE A 314 12.47 2.36 4.86
C ILE A 314 12.96 3.70 4.32
N PHE A 315 14.11 4.19 4.81
CA PHE A 315 14.65 5.50 4.42
C PHE A 315 15.11 5.52 2.96
N LEU A 316 15.80 4.48 2.52
CA LEU A 316 16.33 4.37 1.16
C LEU A 316 15.21 4.26 0.11
N LYS A 317 14.19 3.43 0.36
CA LYS A 317 13.08 3.28 -0.57
C LYS A 317 12.22 4.53 -0.67
N ALA A 318 12.10 5.31 0.43
CA ALA A 318 11.45 6.62 0.40
C ALA A 318 12.20 7.57 -0.55
N LEU A 319 13.52 7.65 -0.41
CA LEU A 319 14.39 8.45 -1.27
C LEU A 319 14.32 7.98 -2.73
N TYR A 320 14.40 6.66 -2.96
CA TYR A 320 14.34 6.09 -4.31
C TYR A 320 13.01 6.38 -5.02
N MET A 321 11.89 6.21 -4.30
CA MET A 321 10.57 6.55 -4.83
C MET A 321 10.46 8.03 -5.19
N ALA A 322 10.97 8.92 -4.35
CA ALA A 322 10.99 10.36 -4.60
C ALA A 322 11.87 10.70 -5.81
N GLN A 323 13.08 10.13 -5.90
CA GLN A 323 13.99 10.32 -7.04
C GLN A 323 13.34 9.88 -8.36
N ALA A 324 12.73 8.70 -8.38
CA ALA A 324 12.11 8.14 -9.58
C ALA A 324 10.93 8.98 -10.10
N ASN A 325 10.31 9.80 -9.22
CA ASN A 325 9.12 10.59 -9.54
C ASN A 325 9.36 12.13 -9.50
N GLY A 326 10.63 12.58 -9.42
CA GLY A 326 10.97 14.00 -9.52
C GLY A 326 10.81 14.80 -8.22
N TYR A 327 10.82 14.14 -7.06
CA TYR A 327 10.71 14.74 -5.72
C TYR A 327 11.98 14.59 -4.88
N ALA A 328 13.13 14.34 -5.50
CA ALA A 328 14.42 14.16 -4.80
C ALA A 328 14.80 15.34 -3.91
N ASP A 329 14.51 16.56 -4.37
CA ASP A 329 14.85 17.82 -3.68
C ASP A 329 14.11 18.03 -2.36
N GLU A 330 13.07 17.23 -2.08
CA GLU A 330 12.36 17.24 -0.78
C GLU A 330 13.20 16.59 0.34
N PHE A 331 14.27 15.86 -0.01
CA PHE A 331 15.21 15.25 0.93
C PHE A 331 16.51 16.05 1.00
N PRO A 332 16.92 16.57 2.17
CA PRO A 332 18.15 17.33 2.30
C PRO A 332 19.37 16.42 2.12
N ALA A 333 20.49 17.02 1.73
CA ALA A 333 21.77 16.31 1.56
C ALA A 333 22.18 15.52 2.82
N SER A 334 21.88 16.03 4.01
CA SER A 334 22.14 15.33 5.28
C SER A 334 21.38 14.01 5.41
N TYR A 335 20.13 13.96 4.91
CA TYR A 335 19.37 12.71 4.88
C TYR A 335 20.06 11.67 3.98
N VAL A 336 20.39 12.06 2.75
CA VAL A 336 21.06 11.20 1.78
C VAL A 336 22.40 10.68 2.33
N GLN A 337 23.20 11.57 2.91
CA GLN A 337 24.49 11.20 3.54
C GLN A 337 24.29 10.22 4.71
N THR A 338 23.26 10.42 5.53
CA THR A 338 22.99 9.51 6.66
C THR A 338 22.58 8.13 6.17
N VAL A 339 21.72 8.04 5.15
CA VAL A 339 21.38 6.74 4.53
C VAL A 339 22.62 6.05 3.95
N GLY A 340 23.51 6.82 3.29
CA GLY A 340 24.79 6.29 2.80
C GLY A 340 25.65 5.71 3.94
N LYS A 341 25.79 6.42 5.06
CA LYS A 341 26.50 5.90 6.25
C LYS A 341 25.85 4.65 6.83
N MET A 342 24.51 4.59 6.82
CA MET A 342 23.81 3.40 7.28
C MET A 342 24.14 2.17 6.41
N THR A 343 24.22 2.35 5.10
CA THR A 343 24.63 1.27 4.19
C THR A 343 26.08 0.88 4.42
N ASP A 344 26.98 1.85 4.61
CA ASP A 344 28.40 1.61 4.91
C ASP A 344 28.58 0.78 6.19
N PHE A 345 27.80 1.06 7.22
CA PHE A 345 27.85 0.33 8.48
C PHE A 345 27.61 -1.16 8.30
N VAL A 346 26.76 -1.57 7.37
CA VAL A 346 26.40 -2.99 7.16
C VAL A 346 27.60 -3.81 6.75
N TRP A 347 28.40 -3.37 5.76
CA TRP A 347 29.57 -4.14 5.34
C TRP A 347 30.77 -3.94 6.24
N ASN A 348 30.83 -2.81 6.96
CA ASN A 348 31.91 -2.53 7.91
C ASN A 348 31.89 -3.45 9.13
N LEU A 349 30.71 -3.99 9.49
CA LEU A 349 30.55 -4.94 10.60
C LEU A 349 30.42 -6.39 10.16
N MET A 350 30.40 -6.67 8.87
CA MET A 350 30.28 -8.03 8.36
C MET A 350 31.56 -8.82 8.65
N TYR A 351 31.42 -10.09 9.01
CA TYR A 351 32.57 -10.98 9.18
C TYR A 351 33.16 -11.41 7.81
N PRO A 352 34.43 -11.87 7.78
CA PRO A 352 35.09 -12.31 6.54
C PRO A 352 34.37 -13.43 5.77
N ASP A 353 33.56 -14.24 6.44
CA ASP A 353 32.72 -15.29 5.85
C ASP A 353 31.36 -14.76 5.33
N TYR A 354 31.17 -13.43 5.31
CA TYR A 354 29.92 -12.73 4.96
C TYR A 354 28.75 -13.00 5.91
N SER A 355 29.03 -13.45 7.14
CA SER A 355 28.03 -13.51 8.20
C SER A 355 27.94 -12.19 8.97
N ASN A 356 26.88 -11.99 9.73
CA ASN A 356 26.66 -10.80 10.52
C ASN A 356 26.89 -11.05 12.03
N PRO A 357 27.32 -10.04 12.79
CA PRO A 357 27.35 -10.12 14.24
C PRO A 357 25.95 -10.30 14.82
N LEU A 358 25.87 -11.00 15.95
CA LEU A 358 24.63 -11.34 16.66
C LEU A 358 24.47 -10.44 17.89
N PHE A 359 24.16 -9.15 17.66
CA PHE A 359 23.83 -8.20 18.71
C PHE A 359 22.32 -8.14 18.92
N SER A 360 21.89 -7.90 20.17
CA SER A 360 20.49 -7.75 20.53
C SER A 360 19.64 -8.95 20.09
N ASP A 361 18.53 -8.73 19.41
CA ASP A 361 17.62 -9.78 18.90
C ASP A 361 17.99 -10.28 17.49
N THR A 362 19.14 -9.85 16.97
CA THR A 362 19.60 -10.17 15.61
C THR A 362 19.77 -11.67 15.42
N LYS A 363 19.22 -12.18 14.31
CA LYS A 363 19.42 -13.55 13.86
C LYS A 363 20.53 -13.60 12.81
N LEU A 364 21.14 -14.78 12.68
CA LEU A 364 22.07 -15.04 11.58
C LEU A 364 21.30 -14.97 10.25
N HIS A 365 21.75 -14.11 9.35
CA HIS A 365 21.20 -13.98 8.01
C HIS A 365 22.07 -14.73 6.99
N ALA A 366 21.43 -15.34 6.02
CA ALA A 366 22.16 -15.94 4.90
C ALA A 366 22.84 -14.83 4.07
N PRO A 367 24.06 -15.07 3.52
CA PRO A 367 24.74 -14.10 2.66
C PRO A 367 23.92 -13.59 1.47
N SER A 368 22.94 -14.37 1.00
CA SER A 368 22.00 -13.96 -0.04
C SER A 368 21.10 -12.79 0.37
N VAL A 369 20.77 -12.63 1.65
CA VAL A 369 19.96 -11.51 2.17
C VAL A 369 20.72 -10.20 1.97
N PHE A 370 22.01 -10.20 2.33
CA PHE A 370 22.88 -9.02 2.15
C PHE A 370 23.03 -8.67 0.68
N ARG A 371 23.37 -9.67 -0.16
CA ARG A 371 23.51 -9.46 -1.62
C ARG A 371 22.24 -8.89 -2.27
N ASN A 372 21.06 -9.33 -1.83
CA ASN A 372 19.81 -8.80 -2.35
C ASN A 372 19.59 -7.35 -1.92
N ASN A 373 19.88 -7.01 -0.65
CA ASN A 373 19.82 -5.62 -0.19
C ASN A 373 20.79 -4.73 -0.97
N TYR A 374 22.05 -5.16 -1.16
CA TYR A 374 23.04 -4.39 -1.91
C TYR A 374 22.62 -4.09 -3.35
N ARG A 375 21.99 -5.06 -4.04
CA ARG A 375 21.43 -4.82 -5.38
C ARG A 375 20.35 -3.73 -5.41
N GLU A 376 19.60 -3.60 -4.33
CA GLU A 376 18.63 -2.50 -4.21
C GLU A 376 19.32 -1.17 -3.84
N TRP A 377 20.28 -1.20 -2.93
CA TRP A 377 20.96 0.01 -2.47
C TRP A 377 21.80 0.68 -3.56
N VAL A 378 22.45 -0.07 -4.43
CA VAL A 378 23.22 0.46 -5.55
C VAL A 378 22.37 1.28 -6.55
N LYS A 379 21.07 1.05 -6.59
CA LYS A 379 20.16 1.84 -7.42
C LYS A 379 20.07 3.29 -6.94
N VAL A 380 20.28 3.52 -5.64
CA VAL A 380 20.24 4.84 -4.99
C VAL A 380 21.64 5.45 -4.88
N PHE A 381 22.64 4.62 -4.64
CA PHE A 381 24.05 5.00 -4.47
C PHE A 381 24.93 4.35 -5.55
N PRO A 382 24.80 4.77 -6.83
CA PRO A 382 25.56 4.18 -7.93
C PRO A 382 27.08 4.40 -7.79
N GLU A 383 27.50 5.42 -7.05
CA GLU A 383 28.92 5.67 -6.71
C GLU A 383 29.53 4.59 -5.81
N GLN A 384 28.69 3.83 -5.10
CA GLN A 384 29.11 2.70 -4.26
C GLN A 384 29.12 1.35 -5.03
N ALA A 385 28.80 1.39 -6.34
CA ALA A 385 28.62 0.17 -7.13
C ALA A 385 29.84 -0.74 -7.08
N ASP A 386 31.04 -0.19 -7.10
CA ASP A 386 32.28 -0.98 -7.10
C ASP A 386 32.44 -1.77 -5.79
N VAL A 387 32.19 -1.15 -4.64
CA VAL A 387 32.22 -1.79 -3.32
C VAL A 387 31.08 -2.80 -3.18
N LEU A 388 29.87 -2.43 -3.59
CA LEU A 388 28.71 -3.31 -3.51
C LEU A 388 28.84 -4.50 -4.45
N ASP A 389 29.44 -4.34 -5.64
CA ASP A 389 29.75 -5.43 -6.55
C ASP A 389 30.72 -6.44 -5.94
N TRP A 390 31.68 -5.98 -5.14
CA TRP A 390 32.58 -6.87 -4.42
C TRP A 390 31.81 -7.79 -3.46
N PHE A 391 30.90 -7.23 -2.65
CA PHE A 391 30.03 -8.03 -1.75
C PHE A 391 29.01 -8.88 -2.52
N ILE A 392 28.35 -8.33 -3.54
CA ILE A 392 27.34 -9.04 -4.35
C ILE A 392 27.96 -10.26 -5.04
N SER A 393 29.20 -10.14 -5.51
CA SER A 393 29.93 -11.19 -6.24
C SER A 393 30.71 -12.14 -5.33
N ALA A 394 30.70 -11.94 -4.02
CA ALA A 394 31.56 -12.64 -3.07
C ALA A 394 33.06 -12.50 -3.42
N GLY A 395 33.51 -11.28 -3.63
CA GLY A 395 34.91 -10.92 -3.90
C GLY A 395 35.41 -11.19 -5.33
N LYS A 396 34.52 -11.56 -6.26
CA LYS A 396 34.92 -11.89 -7.66
C LYS A 396 34.93 -10.65 -8.57
N LYS A 397 34.26 -9.57 -8.20
CA LYS A 397 34.17 -8.31 -8.95
C LYS A 397 34.15 -7.15 -7.97
N GLY A 398 34.47 -5.96 -8.48
CA GLY A 398 34.52 -4.74 -7.67
C GLY A 398 35.79 -4.63 -6.84
N SER A 399 35.78 -3.68 -5.91
CA SER A 399 36.91 -3.37 -5.03
C SER A 399 36.56 -3.60 -3.57
N MET A 400 37.45 -4.22 -2.82
CA MET A 400 37.33 -4.39 -1.38
C MET A 400 37.27 -3.03 -0.69
N PRO A 401 36.35 -2.81 0.28
CA PRO A 401 36.30 -1.56 1.03
C PRO A 401 37.62 -1.23 1.71
N GLU A 402 38.03 0.04 1.71
CA GLU A 402 39.32 0.48 2.20
C GLU A 402 39.61 0.05 3.64
N HIS A 403 38.65 0.19 4.55
CA HIS A 403 38.84 -0.22 5.94
C HIS A 403 38.94 -1.75 6.09
N THR A 404 38.26 -2.52 5.24
CA THR A 404 38.41 -3.98 5.18
C THR A 404 39.84 -4.35 4.75
N SER A 405 40.44 -3.60 3.81
CA SER A 405 41.84 -3.78 3.40
C SER A 405 42.82 -3.51 4.55
N ILE A 406 42.50 -2.58 5.45
CA ILE A 406 43.31 -2.30 6.64
C ILE A 406 43.24 -3.45 7.64
N MET A 407 42.05 -4.00 7.90
CA MET A 407 41.86 -5.07 8.85
C MET A 407 42.22 -6.44 8.30
N PHE A 408 42.03 -6.64 7.02
CA PHE A 408 42.27 -7.92 6.31
C PHE A 408 43.06 -7.67 5.02
N PRO A 409 44.36 -7.32 5.13
CA PRO A 409 45.16 -6.88 3.98
C PRO A 409 45.32 -7.95 2.89
N ASP A 410 45.13 -9.22 3.21
CA ASP A 410 45.20 -10.34 2.27
C ASP A 410 43.85 -10.66 1.59
N GLY A 411 42.85 -9.77 1.74
CA GLY A 411 41.53 -9.94 1.13
C GLY A 411 40.54 -10.73 1.97
N GLY A 412 40.81 -10.93 3.23
CA GLY A 412 40.07 -11.43 4.40
C GLY A 412 39.17 -12.59 4.27
#